data_c9e0c8ee42ba87cfdeb1eaeb63e8d917
#
_entry.id   c9e0c8ee42ba87cfdeb1eaeb63e8d917
#
_cell.length_a   1.000
_cell.length_b   1.000
_cell.length_c   1.000
_cell.angle_alpha   90.00
_cell.angle_beta   90.00
_cell.angle_gamma   90.00
#
_symmetry.space_group_name_H-M   'P 1'
#
loop_
_entity.id
_entity.type
_entity.pdbx_description
1 polymer ?
#
loop_
_entity_poly.entity_id
_entity_poly.type
_entity_poly.pdbx_seq_one_letter_code
_entity_poly.pdbx_strand_id
1 'polypeptide(L)'
;MSKEDRKVIAAALAAFILAGLSGVFFRWGMNGGWLAGLSLGNIRHAHSHLMYFSWAVPSLFVLLIPNDLIVRRCAWAAWLTGLLAWPLFLFYGYTAGTFGPVTMPPAVAISGLVMLIWYGFVWRWIQLRKPDPL
;
A
#
# COMPACT_ATOMS: atom_id res chain seq x y z
N MET A 1 1.09 19.56 11.39
CA MET A 1 1.77 18.34 10.89
C MET A 1 3.19 18.30 11.41
N SER A 2 3.55 17.22 12.12
CA SER A 2 4.87 17.04 12.73
C SER A 2 5.97 16.80 11.68
N LYS A 3 7.25 16.88 12.11
CA LYS A 3 8.38 16.48 11.27
C LYS A 3 8.28 15.02 10.84
N GLU A 4 7.75 14.17 11.74
CA GLU A 4 7.58 12.74 11.47
C GLU A 4 6.45 12.44 10.49
N ASP A 5 5.36 13.21 10.50
CA ASP A 5 4.28 13.07 9.50
C ASP A 5 4.79 13.47 8.12
N ARG A 6 5.64 14.50 8.05
CA ARG A 6 6.28 14.91 6.78
C ARG A 6 7.17 13.81 6.18
N LYS A 7 7.82 12.99 7.02
CA LYS A 7 8.59 11.83 6.54
C LYS A 7 7.69 10.79 5.89
N VAL A 8 6.50 10.54 6.47
CA VAL A 8 5.50 9.63 5.86
C VAL A 8 5.08 10.15 4.49
N ILE A 9 4.76 11.44 4.38
CA ILE A 9 4.39 12.06 3.10
C ILE A 9 5.53 11.96 2.08
N ALA A 10 6.77 12.23 2.49
CA ALA A 10 7.93 12.11 1.60
C ALA A 10 8.12 10.66 1.09
N ALA A 11 7.99 9.68 1.98
CA ALA A 11 8.06 8.26 1.61
C ALA A 11 6.90 7.86 0.68
N ALA A 12 5.68 8.36 0.95
CA ALA A 12 4.52 8.15 0.09
C ALA A 12 4.71 8.77 -1.31
N LEU A 13 5.29 9.96 -1.40
CA LEU A 13 5.62 10.58 -2.69
C LEU A 13 6.69 9.78 -3.46
N ALA A 14 7.68 9.22 -2.78
CA ALA A 14 8.64 8.32 -3.43
C ALA A 14 7.95 7.06 -4.00
N ALA A 15 7.03 6.48 -3.25
CA ALA A 15 6.21 5.36 -3.74
C ALA A 15 5.30 5.77 -4.90
N PHE A 16 4.77 7.00 -4.91
CA PHE A 16 4.00 7.55 -6.04
C PHE A 16 4.85 7.63 -7.33
N ILE A 17 6.10 8.08 -7.23
CA ILE A 17 7.00 8.11 -8.38
C ILE A 17 7.24 6.70 -8.91
N LEU A 18 7.53 5.73 -8.02
CA LEU A 18 7.71 4.34 -8.41
C LEU A 18 6.46 3.75 -9.05
N ALA A 19 5.28 4.07 -8.51
CA ALA A 19 4.00 3.67 -9.08
C ALA A 19 3.79 4.30 -10.46
N GLY A 20 4.11 5.58 -10.63
CA GLY A 20 4.06 6.27 -11.92
C GLY A 20 4.92 5.57 -12.97
N LEU A 21 6.17 5.22 -12.64
CA LEU A 21 7.06 4.46 -13.52
C LEU A 21 6.46 3.09 -13.88
N SER A 22 5.88 2.38 -12.90
CA SER A 22 5.18 1.12 -13.14
C SER A 22 3.97 1.29 -14.08
N GLY A 23 3.26 2.41 -13.97
CA GLY A 23 2.15 2.76 -14.86
C GLY A 23 2.60 3.06 -16.29
N VAL A 24 3.72 3.77 -16.46
CA VAL A 24 4.35 3.98 -17.77
C VAL A 24 4.75 2.65 -18.39
N PHE A 25 5.39 1.78 -17.61
CA PHE A 25 5.78 0.45 -18.08
C PHE A 25 4.57 -0.41 -18.49
N PHE A 26 3.46 -0.33 -17.73
CA PHE A 26 2.21 -0.96 -18.10
C PHE A 26 1.67 -0.46 -19.45
N ARG A 27 1.65 0.87 -19.66
CA ARG A 27 1.24 1.48 -20.93
C ARG A 27 2.13 1.07 -22.09
N TRP A 28 3.43 1.01 -21.88
CA TRP A 28 4.39 0.53 -22.85
C TRP A 28 4.06 -0.89 -23.33
N GLY A 29 3.79 -1.79 -22.37
CA GLY A 29 3.40 -3.17 -22.69
C GLY A 29 2.08 -3.28 -23.44
N MET A 30 1.09 -2.44 -23.14
CA MET A 30 -0.18 -2.39 -23.86
C MET A 30 -0.02 -2.01 -25.35
N ASN A 31 1.03 -1.26 -25.69
CA ASN A 31 1.36 -0.88 -27.06
C ASN A 31 2.34 -1.86 -27.75
N GLY A 32 2.45 -3.08 -27.25
CA GLY A 32 3.33 -4.11 -27.83
C GLY A 32 4.81 -3.96 -27.46
N GLY A 33 5.12 -3.14 -26.43
CA GLY A 33 6.49 -3.01 -25.93
C GLY A 33 6.98 -4.27 -25.21
N TRP A 34 8.31 -4.39 -25.13
CA TRP A 34 8.93 -5.50 -24.43
C TRP A 34 8.75 -5.41 -22.91
N LEU A 35 8.30 -6.49 -22.29
CA LEU A 35 7.93 -6.55 -20.87
C LEU A 35 8.90 -7.41 -20.01
N ALA A 36 10.06 -7.77 -20.53
CA ALA A 36 11.02 -8.62 -19.79
C ALA A 36 10.40 -9.95 -19.27
N GLY A 37 9.45 -10.52 -19.98
CA GLY A 37 8.76 -11.75 -19.57
C GLY A 37 7.65 -11.57 -18.52
N LEU A 38 7.37 -10.34 -18.09
CA LEU A 38 6.30 -10.05 -17.11
C LEU A 38 4.94 -10.00 -17.81
N SER A 39 3.89 -10.46 -17.12
CA SER A 39 2.53 -10.34 -17.62
C SER A 39 1.96 -8.94 -17.40
N LEU A 40 1.17 -8.44 -18.35
CA LEU A 40 0.45 -7.16 -18.22
C LEU A 40 -0.47 -7.15 -16.99
N GLY A 41 -1.13 -8.28 -16.69
CA GLY A 41 -1.99 -8.41 -15.52
C GLY A 41 -1.22 -8.20 -14.22
N ASN A 42 -0.04 -8.80 -14.09
CA ASN A 42 0.81 -8.66 -12.92
C ASN A 42 1.30 -7.21 -12.74
N ILE A 43 1.75 -6.57 -13.82
CA ILE A 43 2.20 -5.17 -13.79
C ILE A 43 1.05 -4.25 -13.35
N ARG A 44 -0.17 -4.47 -13.88
CA ARG A 44 -1.36 -3.69 -13.49
C ARG A 44 -1.66 -3.81 -12.01
N HIS A 45 -1.66 -5.04 -11.45
CA HIS A 45 -1.92 -5.26 -10.02
C HIS A 45 -0.80 -4.67 -9.16
N ALA A 46 0.46 -4.89 -9.51
CA ALA A 46 1.60 -4.30 -8.83
C ALA A 46 1.50 -2.77 -8.76
N HIS A 47 1.24 -2.13 -9.92
CA HIS A 47 1.03 -0.68 -10.01
C HIS A 47 -0.09 -0.20 -9.09
N SER A 48 -1.29 -0.81 -9.16
CA SER A 48 -2.44 -0.35 -8.37
C SER A 48 -2.23 -0.54 -6.86
N HIS A 49 -1.63 -1.64 -6.41
CA HIS A 49 -1.35 -1.85 -4.99
C HIS A 49 -0.35 -0.82 -4.45
N LEU A 50 0.68 -0.49 -5.22
CA LEU A 50 1.64 0.54 -4.84
C LEU A 50 0.98 1.93 -4.76
N MET A 51 0.12 2.27 -5.75
CA MET A 51 -0.63 3.52 -5.79
C MET A 51 -1.53 3.69 -4.57
N TYR A 52 -2.32 2.67 -4.23
CA TYR A 52 -3.27 2.79 -3.13
C TYR A 52 -2.59 2.68 -1.77
N PHE A 53 -1.75 1.65 -1.56
CA PHE A 53 -1.32 1.28 -0.22
C PHE A 53 -0.04 1.97 0.22
N SER A 54 0.86 2.33 -0.72
CA SER A 54 2.10 3.02 -0.36
C SER A 54 2.07 4.53 -0.62
N TRP A 55 1.08 5.03 -1.37
CA TRP A 55 0.94 6.47 -1.57
C TRP A 55 -0.36 7.03 -0.99
N ALA A 56 -1.52 6.64 -1.51
CA ALA A 56 -2.78 7.29 -1.14
C ALA A 56 -3.15 7.07 0.33
N VAL A 57 -3.13 5.81 0.80
CA VAL A 57 -3.53 5.46 2.17
C VAL A 57 -2.65 6.11 3.23
N PRO A 58 -1.30 5.98 3.22
CA PRO A 58 -0.48 6.59 4.25
C PRO A 58 -0.57 8.12 4.25
N SER A 59 -0.67 8.74 3.08
CA SER A 59 -0.87 10.19 2.97
C SER A 59 -2.19 10.63 3.59
N LEU A 60 -3.29 9.96 3.26
CA LEU A 60 -4.61 10.26 3.83
C LEU A 60 -4.63 10.11 5.35
N PHE A 61 -4.02 9.06 5.89
CA PHE A 61 -4.01 8.82 7.33
C PHE A 61 -3.40 10.00 8.09
N VAL A 62 -2.20 10.44 7.72
CA VAL A 62 -1.52 11.54 8.40
C VAL A 62 -2.09 12.93 8.09
N LEU A 63 -2.79 13.09 6.95
CA LEU A 63 -3.50 14.32 6.64
C LEU A 63 -4.80 14.46 7.40
N LEU A 64 -5.55 13.36 7.59
CA LEU A 64 -6.81 13.35 8.32
C LEU A 64 -6.62 13.49 9.83
N ILE A 65 -5.59 12.85 10.39
CA ILE A 65 -5.28 12.88 11.82
C ILE A 65 -3.77 13.16 12.00
N PRO A 66 -3.35 14.40 11.86
CA PRO A 66 -1.95 14.77 12.02
C PRO A 66 -1.50 14.66 13.49
N ASN A 67 -0.20 14.45 13.68
CA ASN A 67 0.47 14.42 14.98
C ASN A 67 0.09 13.24 15.90
N ASP A 68 -0.69 12.27 15.43
CA ASP A 68 -1.04 11.08 16.20
C ASP A 68 -0.04 9.94 15.94
N LEU A 69 0.50 9.35 17.01
CA LEU A 69 1.51 8.29 16.92
C LEU A 69 0.95 6.99 16.34
N ILE A 70 -0.28 6.62 16.72
CA ILE A 70 -0.92 5.37 16.28
C ILE A 70 -1.25 5.48 14.80
N VAL A 71 -1.84 6.60 14.37
CA VAL A 71 -2.13 6.87 12.96
C VAL A 71 -0.87 6.83 12.12
N ARG A 72 0.21 7.43 12.59
CA ARG A 72 1.50 7.39 11.89
C ARG A 72 2.07 5.97 11.78
N ARG A 73 1.93 5.14 12.82
CA ARG A 73 2.30 3.71 12.75
C ARG A 73 1.46 2.97 11.71
N CYS A 74 0.15 3.20 11.67
CA CYS A 74 -0.73 2.66 10.64
C CYS A 74 -0.30 3.11 9.24
N ALA A 75 0.07 4.38 9.07
CA ALA A 75 0.55 4.91 7.80
C ALA A 75 1.86 4.24 7.33
N TRP A 76 2.84 4.08 8.22
CA TRP A 76 4.07 3.35 7.90
C TRP A 76 3.82 1.89 7.60
N ALA A 77 2.92 1.23 8.34
CA ALA A 77 2.55 -0.15 8.08
C ALA A 77 1.89 -0.32 6.71
N ALA A 78 0.96 0.57 6.33
CA ALA A 78 0.34 0.57 5.01
C ALA A 78 1.38 0.80 3.90
N TRP A 79 2.27 1.77 4.07
CA TRP A 79 3.34 2.07 3.14
C TRP A 79 4.24 0.85 2.88
N LEU A 80 4.69 0.20 3.95
CA LEU A 80 5.54 -0.99 3.87
C LEU A 80 4.81 -2.17 3.21
N THR A 81 3.54 -2.39 3.58
CA THR A 81 2.72 -3.48 3.05
C THR A 81 2.53 -3.34 1.54
N GLY A 82 2.22 -2.13 1.05
CA GLY A 82 2.09 -1.89 -0.39
C GLY A 82 3.43 -2.02 -1.13
N LEU A 83 4.53 -1.56 -0.51
CA LEU A 83 5.87 -1.70 -1.08
C LEU A 83 6.30 -3.16 -1.20
N LEU A 84 5.97 -4.00 -0.22
CA LEU A 84 6.25 -5.45 -0.25
C LEU A 84 5.32 -6.20 -1.22
N ALA A 85 4.05 -5.80 -1.29
CA ALA A 85 3.09 -6.40 -2.21
C ALA A 85 3.46 -6.14 -3.68
N TRP A 86 4.08 -5.00 -3.99
CA TRP A 86 4.43 -4.60 -5.34
C TRP A 86 5.29 -5.64 -6.09
N PRO A 87 6.48 -6.07 -5.61
CA PRO A 87 7.29 -7.08 -6.30
C PRO A 87 6.62 -8.45 -6.30
N LEU A 88 5.85 -8.79 -5.27
CA LEU A 88 5.13 -10.06 -5.22
C LEU A 88 4.07 -10.15 -6.32
N PHE A 89 3.28 -9.08 -6.54
CA PHE A 89 2.36 -9.03 -7.66
C PHE A 89 3.09 -8.99 -9.00
N LEU A 90 4.18 -8.24 -9.09
CA LEU A 90 4.93 -8.09 -10.33
C LEU A 90 5.47 -9.42 -10.86
N PHE A 91 6.08 -10.22 -9.99
CA PHE A 91 6.75 -11.47 -10.38
C PHE A 91 5.86 -12.71 -10.27
N TYR A 92 4.99 -12.78 -9.25
CA TYR A 92 4.20 -13.98 -8.96
C TYR A 92 2.71 -13.80 -9.26
N GLY A 93 2.21 -12.56 -9.32
CA GLY A 93 0.79 -12.29 -9.57
C GLY A 93 -0.10 -12.98 -8.54
N TYR A 94 -1.03 -13.78 -9.04
CA TYR A 94 -1.94 -14.59 -8.24
C TYR A 94 -1.52 -16.05 -8.14
N THR A 95 -0.27 -16.37 -8.46
CA THR A 95 0.23 -17.75 -8.29
C THR A 95 0.16 -18.15 -6.83
N ALA A 96 -0.54 -19.23 -6.54
CA ALA A 96 -0.73 -19.72 -5.20
C ALA A 96 0.57 -20.31 -4.63
N GLY A 97 0.86 -19.95 -3.38
CA GLY A 97 1.87 -20.59 -2.54
C GLY A 97 1.21 -21.30 -1.37
N THR A 98 1.87 -22.27 -0.81
CA THR A 98 1.39 -22.98 0.41
C THR A 98 2.00 -22.34 1.65
N PHE A 99 1.14 -21.85 2.56
CA PHE A 99 1.52 -21.35 3.88
C PHE A 99 0.89 -22.28 4.94
N GLY A 100 1.60 -23.35 5.30
CA GLY A 100 1.03 -24.36 6.19
C GLY A 100 -0.20 -25.03 5.55
N PRO A 101 -1.37 -25.03 6.23
CA PRO A 101 -2.60 -25.63 5.70
C PRO A 101 -3.34 -24.72 4.69
N VAL A 102 -2.87 -23.46 4.51
CA VAL A 102 -3.53 -22.47 3.65
C VAL A 102 -2.79 -22.33 2.33
N THR A 103 -3.52 -22.50 1.22
CA THR A 103 -3.02 -22.22 -0.12
C THR A 103 -3.53 -20.85 -0.56
N MET A 104 -2.64 -19.87 -0.66
CA MET A 104 -2.99 -18.50 -0.97
C MET A 104 -1.83 -17.82 -1.72
N PRO A 105 -2.09 -16.92 -2.68
CA PRO A 105 -1.04 -16.12 -3.29
C PRO A 105 -0.35 -15.22 -2.26
N PRO A 106 1.00 -15.22 -2.17
CA PRO A 106 1.73 -14.38 -1.21
C PRO A 106 1.41 -12.91 -1.34
N ALA A 107 1.23 -12.42 -2.56
CA ALA A 107 0.84 -11.05 -2.86
C ALA A 107 -0.51 -10.68 -2.23
N VAL A 108 -1.49 -11.61 -2.28
CA VAL A 108 -2.82 -11.42 -1.68
C VAL A 108 -2.73 -11.43 -0.16
N ALA A 109 -1.95 -12.35 0.43
CA ALA A 109 -1.76 -12.41 1.88
C ALA A 109 -1.19 -11.10 2.42
N ILE A 110 -0.11 -10.59 1.81
CA ILE A 110 0.51 -9.32 2.23
C ILE A 110 -0.45 -8.15 2.01
N SER A 111 -1.10 -8.04 0.85
CA SER A 111 -2.03 -6.94 0.60
C SER A 111 -3.25 -6.97 1.52
N GLY A 112 -3.69 -8.15 1.93
CA GLY A 112 -4.78 -8.33 2.89
C GLY A 112 -4.52 -7.70 4.26
N LEU A 113 -3.26 -7.58 4.68
CA LEU A 113 -2.88 -6.92 5.93
C LEU A 113 -3.31 -5.44 5.97
N VAL A 114 -3.45 -4.80 4.81
CA VAL A 114 -3.92 -3.41 4.73
C VAL A 114 -5.32 -3.27 5.32
N MET A 115 -6.18 -4.27 5.21
CA MET A 115 -7.51 -4.24 5.82
C MET A 115 -7.43 -4.12 7.35
N LEU A 116 -6.51 -4.86 7.97
CA LEU A 116 -6.28 -4.79 9.42
C LEU A 116 -5.73 -3.41 9.82
N ILE A 117 -4.86 -2.84 9.01
CA ILE A 117 -4.32 -1.49 9.21
C ILE A 117 -5.44 -0.45 9.13
N TRP A 118 -6.36 -0.58 8.18
CA TRP A 118 -7.55 0.27 8.08
C TRP A 118 -8.44 0.18 9.32
N TYR A 119 -8.69 -1.02 9.84
CA TYR A 119 -9.45 -1.18 11.10
C TYR A 119 -8.74 -0.50 12.27
N GLY A 120 -7.41 -0.60 12.36
CA GLY A 120 -6.63 0.11 13.37
C GLY A 120 -6.74 1.64 13.26
N PHE A 121 -6.71 2.18 12.04
CA PHE A 121 -6.92 3.60 11.77
C PHE A 121 -8.34 4.05 12.17
N VAL A 122 -9.38 3.34 11.72
CA VAL A 122 -10.79 3.66 12.02
C VAL A 122 -11.05 3.58 13.52
N TRP A 123 -10.52 2.56 14.19
CA TRP A 123 -10.60 2.44 15.64
C TRP A 123 -10.01 3.65 16.35
N ARG A 124 -8.82 4.09 15.93
CA ARG A 124 -8.18 5.29 16.49
C ARG A 124 -9.00 6.54 16.23
N TRP A 125 -9.55 6.69 15.04
CA TRP A 125 -10.42 7.81 14.69
C TRP A 125 -11.66 7.88 15.60
N ILE A 126 -12.31 6.74 15.84
CA ILE A 126 -13.48 6.68 16.75
C ILE A 126 -13.08 7.09 18.19
N GLN A 127 -11.92 6.63 18.66
CA GLN A 127 -11.43 7.01 20.01
C GLN A 127 -11.26 8.52 20.16
N LEU A 128 -10.72 9.17 19.13
CA LEU A 128 -10.47 10.62 19.15
C LEU A 128 -11.75 11.46 19.03
N ARG A 129 -12.87 10.87 18.62
CA ARG A 129 -14.16 11.53 18.48
C ARG A 129 -15.10 11.30 19.67
N LYS A 130 -14.74 10.47 20.62
CA LYS A 130 -15.55 10.32 21.85
C LYS A 130 -15.53 11.65 22.60
N PRO A 131 -16.71 12.24 22.93
CA PRO A 131 -16.75 13.39 23.81
C PRO A 131 -16.15 12.99 25.16
N ASP A 132 -15.37 13.91 25.77
CA ASP A 132 -14.93 13.71 27.12
C ASP A 132 -16.17 13.49 28.00
N PRO A 133 -16.18 12.47 28.86
CA PRO A 133 -17.25 12.34 29.86
C PRO A 133 -17.21 13.59 30.76
N LEU A 134 -18.29 14.37 30.74
CA LEU A 134 -18.52 15.50 31.62
C LEU A 134 -18.49 15.07 33.08
#